data_6fd9b58aaf882188b3e73a24c6429fbe
#
_entry.id   6fd9b58aaf882188b3e73a24c6429fbe
#
_cell.length_a   1.000
_cell.length_b   1.000
_cell.length_c   1.000
_cell.angle_alpha   90.00
_cell.angle_beta   90.00
_cell.angle_gamma   90.00
#
_symmetry.space_group_name_H-M   'P 1'
#
loop_
_entity.id
_entity.type
_entity.pdbx_description
1 polymer ?
#
loop_
_entity_poly.entity_id
_entity_poly.type
_entity_poly.pdbx_seq_one_letter_code
_entity_poly.pdbx_strand_id
1 'polypeptide(L)'
;MKNIVNGFRNALLFILIGGFFPLGAQHQHQHRHQHRYHGGRSGGGLNIVCSFSDYASIAAYIAGPDAQVQFIAHGEQDPHFVAPKPSYAMMLNKADMWITTGMDLEIWSTTLLDKARNRQVMDGEIGFVSVSDGVRVLQKVEKADRTEGDIHLMGNPHINTGPLNWKIIGLNITTGLIKVDPANADYYQANLREFNDMIDRALFGDELVDIFGGETLLKLLDNNTLYTFLEKEYEGEKLLNKLGGWLK
;
A
#
# COMPACT_ATOMS: atom_id res chain seq x y z
N MET A 1 -13.31 25.15 11.12
CA MET A 1 -12.66 24.45 9.99
C MET A 1 -11.15 24.20 10.14
N LYS A 2 -10.42 24.91 11.04
CA LYS A 2 -8.95 24.73 11.22
C LYS A 2 -8.53 23.46 12.03
N ASN A 3 -9.41 22.83 12.76
CA ASN A 3 -9.06 21.72 13.68
C ASN A 3 -9.21 20.30 13.11
N ILE A 4 -9.76 20.16 11.90
CA ILE A 4 -9.98 18.84 11.26
C ILE A 4 -8.73 18.40 10.48
N VAL A 5 -8.00 19.35 9.90
CA VAL A 5 -6.79 19.08 9.07
C VAL A 5 -5.61 18.57 9.92
N ASN A 6 -5.49 19.03 11.17
CA ASN A 6 -4.38 18.63 12.05
C ASN A 6 -4.46 17.16 12.54
N GLY A 7 -5.64 16.56 12.58
CA GLY A 7 -5.80 15.15 12.97
C GLY A 7 -5.27 14.16 11.92
N PHE A 8 -5.40 14.50 10.65
CA PHE A 8 -4.98 13.63 9.54
C PHE A 8 -3.47 13.62 9.32
N ARG A 9 -2.80 14.75 9.52
CA ARG A 9 -1.32 14.82 9.41
C ARG A 9 -0.61 13.89 10.38
N ASN A 10 -1.16 13.72 11.59
CA ASN A 10 -0.57 12.86 12.61
C ASN A 10 -0.79 11.36 12.34
N ALA A 11 -1.89 10.99 11.68
CA ALA A 11 -2.17 9.58 11.36
C ALA A 11 -1.22 9.05 10.25
N LEU A 12 -0.92 9.88 9.25
CA LEU A 12 -0.01 9.49 8.15
C LEU A 12 1.44 9.34 8.65
N LEU A 13 1.85 10.20 9.59
CA LEU A 13 3.21 10.14 10.17
C LEU A 13 3.49 8.81 10.88
N PHE A 14 2.46 8.19 11.49
CA PHE A 14 2.60 6.90 12.18
C PHE A 14 2.76 5.71 11.22
N ILE A 15 2.17 5.75 10.03
CA ILE A 15 2.31 4.70 9.01
C ILE A 15 3.73 4.67 8.44
N LEU A 16 4.42 5.82 8.44
CA LEU A 16 5.68 6.04 7.75
C LEU A 16 6.95 5.85 8.60
N ILE A 17 6.83 5.86 9.93
CA ILE A 17 8.01 5.77 10.83
C ILE A 17 8.20 4.36 11.39
N GLY A 18 7.51 3.32 10.89
CA GLY A 18 7.62 1.95 11.43
C GLY A 18 7.24 1.89 12.91
N GLY A 19 6.42 2.85 13.36
CA GLY A 19 6.09 3.04 14.77
C GLY A 19 5.00 2.08 15.22
N PHE A 20 5.30 1.32 16.23
CA PHE A 20 4.45 0.58 17.13
C PHE A 20 2.98 0.99 17.08
N PHE A 21 2.13 0.14 16.52
CA PHE A 21 0.73 0.06 16.92
C PHE A 21 0.64 -0.86 18.13
N PRO A 22 0.26 -0.38 19.31
CA PRO A 22 -0.03 -1.28 20.42
C PRO A 22 -1.22 -2.18 20.02
N LEU A 23 -1.11 -3.48 20.30
CA LEU A 23 -2.12 -4.52 20.06
C LEU A 23 -3.52 -4.21 20.65
N GLY A 24 -3.69 -3.09 21.34
CA GLY A 24 -4.95 -2.62 21.92
C GLY A 24 -5.75 -1.62 21.08
N ALA A 25 -5.24 -1.21 19.91
CA ALA A 25 -5.87 -0.16 19.08
C ALA A 25 -6.90 -0.69 18.08
N GLN A 26 -7.20 -2.01 18.06
CA GLN A 26 -8.25 -2.58 17.20
C GLN A 26 -9.67 -2.06 17.51
N HIS A 27 -9.86 -1.28 18.56
CA HIS A 27 -11.20 -0.81 18.97
C HIS A 27 -11.42 0.71 18.98
N GLN A 28 -10.48 1.56 18.51
CA GLN A 28 -10.66 3.02 18.64
C GLN A 28 -10.53 3.85 17.37
N HIS A 29 -10.50 3.27 16.15
CA HIS A 29 -10.62 4.04 14.92
C HIS A 29 -12.04 4.04 14.32
N GLN A 30 -13.07 4.09 15.20
CA GLN A 30 -14.42 4.48 14.80
C GLN A 30 -14.58 5.99 14.93
N HIS A 31 -14.01 6.78 14.02
CA HIS A 31 -14.51 8.13 13.79
C HIS A 31 -14.29 8.59 12.35
N ARG A 32 -15.41 8.54 11.62
CA ARG A 32 -15.88 9.50 10.63
C ARG A 32 -15.20 9.59 9.27
N HIS A 33 -15.58 8.71 8.38
CA HIS A 33 -15.99 9.15 7.05
C HIS A 33 -17.31 8.46 6.72
N GLN A 34 -18.43 9.09 7.09
CA GLN A 34 -19.76 8.72 6.60
C GLN A 34 -19.93 9.31 5.20
N HIS A 35 -19.36 8.67 4.20
CA HIS A 35 -19.93 8.74 2.88
C HIS A 35 -20.74 7.46 2.68
N ARG A 36 -22.07 7.64 2.84
CA ARG A 36 -23.08 6.62 2.58
C ARG A 36 -23.07 6.27 1.10
N TYR A 37 -22.37 5.23 0.74
CA TYR A 37 -22.78 4.42 -0.42
C TYR A 37 -23.48 3.18 0.13
N HIS A 38 -24.83 3.23 0.11
CA HIS A 38 -25.69 2.09 0.35
C HIS A 38 -25.74 1.23 -0.92
N GLY A 39 -24.74 0.42 -1.15
CA GLY A 39 -24.85 -0.81 -1.91
C GLY A 39 -24.92 -1.95 -0.91
N GLY A 40 -26.11 -2.42 -0.59
CA GLY A 40 -26.29 -3.49 0.37
C GLY A 40 -25.63 -4.77 -0.13
N ARG A 41 -24.56 -5.19 0.54
CA ARG A 41 -23.95 -6.50 0.37
C ARG A 41 -24.80 -7.53 1.12
N SER A 42 -25.45 -8.44 0.39
CA SER A 42 -25.94 -9.70 0.96
C SER A 42 -24.78 -10.70 1.00
N GLY A 43 -23.97 -10.66 2.05
CA GLY A 43 -22.83 -11.57 2.25
C GLY A 43 -21.76 -10.90 3.09
N GLY A 44 -21.09 -11.62 3.98
CA GLY A 44 -20.01 -11.10 4.83
C GLY A 44 -18.91 -10.40 4.04
N GLY A 45 -18.17 -9.48 4.70
CA GLY A 45 -17.08 -8.73 4.08
C GLY A 45 -15.99 -9.63 3.48
N LEU A 46 -15.14 -9.08 2.56
CA LEU A 46 -14.00 -9.81 2.00
C LEU A 46 -13.01 -10.20 3.10
N ASN A 47 -12.52 -11.42 3.04
CA ASN A 47 -11.38 -11.86 3.86
C ASN A 47 -10.09 -11.66 3.06
N ILE A 48 -9.29 -10.71 3.46
CA ILE A 48 -8.05 -10.34 2.79
C ILE A 48 -6.89 -10.74 3.69
N VAL A 49 -5.95 -11.49 3.17
CA VAL A 49 -4.71 -11.85 3.87
C VAL A 49 -3.54 -11.24 3.13
N CYS A 50 -2.66 -10.56 3.87
CA CYS A 50 -1.47 -9.92 3.32
C CYS A 50 -0.20 -10.57 3.86
N SER A 51 0.88 -10.53 3.09
CA SER A 51 2.18 -10.98 3.59
C SER A 51 2.68 -10.07 4.71
N PHE A 52 2.54 -8.73 4.56
CA PHE A 52 3.04 -7.73 5.49
C PHE A 52 1.97 -6.76 5.98
N SER A 53 2.26 -6.13 7.13
CA SER A 53 1.39 -5.14 7.77
C SER A 53 1.17 -3.89 6.92
N ASP A 54 2.16 -3.47 6.13
CA ASP A 54 2.08 -2.30 5.26
C ASP A 54 1.01 -2.51 4.19
N TYR A 55 1.03 -3.67 3.52
CA TYR A 55 0.02 -4.03 2.53
C TYR A 55 -1.36 -4.18 3.16
N ALA A 56 -1.41 -4.72 4.39
CA ALA A 56 -2.67 -4.81 5.12
C ALA A 56 -3.25 -3.44 5.45
N SER A 57 -2.41 -2.47 5.80
CA SER A 57 -2.85 -1.09 6.06
C SER A 57 -3.43 -0.43 4.81
N ILE A 58 -2.75 -0.59 3.67
CA ILE A 58 -3.22 -0.06 2.38
C ILE A 58 -4.52 -0.77 1.95
N ALA A 59 -4.54 -2.10 2.06
CA ALA A 59 -5.72 -2.89 1.71
C ALA A 59 -6.94 -2.54 2.58
N ALA A 60 -6.76 -2.35 3.88
CA ALA A 60 -7.83 -1.95 4.79
C ALA A 60 -8.37 -0.56 4.47
N TYR A 61 -7.50 0.38 4.10
CA TYR A 61 -7.91 1.72 3.69
C TYR A 61 -8.77 1.67 2.42
N ILE A 62 -8.31 0.93 1.41
CA ILE A 62 -8.98 0.88 0.10
C ILE A 62 -10.25 0.02 0.14
N ALA A 63 -10.20 -1.14 0.81
CA ALA A 63 -11.33 -2.05 0.90
C ALA A 63 -12.46 -1.54 1.82
N GLY A 64 -12.10 -0.66 2.78
CA GLY A 64 -13.06 -0.09 3.72
C GLY A 64 -13.43 -1.01 4.89
N PRO A 65 -14.36 -0.55 5.76
CA PRO A 65 -14.62 -1.15 7.07
C PRO A 65 -15.31 -2.52 7.01
N ASP A 66 -15.93 -2.89 5.89
CA ASP A 66 -16.62 -4.17 5.74
C ASP A 66 -15.66 -5.33 5.43
N ALA A 67 -14.42 -5.04 5.03
CA ALA A 67 -13.40 -6.05 4.78
C ALA A 67 -12.69 -6.49 6.06
N GLN A 68 -12.41 -7.78 6.18
CA GLN A 68 -11.56 -8.34 7.22
C GLN A 68 -10.15 -8.49 6.67
N VAL A 69 -9.24 -7.63 7.10
CA VAL A 69 -7.86 -7.62 6.63
C VAL A 69 -6.93 -8.14 7.71
N GLN A 70 -6.12 -9.13 7.36
CA GLN A 70 -5.14 -9.77 8.25
C GLN A 70 -3.78 -9.82 7.56
N PHE A 71 -2.71 -9.99 8.33
CA PHE A 71 -1.36 -10.16 7.79
C PHE A 71 -0.58 -11.25 8.53
N ILE A 72 0.46 -11.77 7.88
CA ILE A 72 1.23 -12.90 8.38
C ILE A 72 2.53 -12.45 9.04
N ALA A 73 3.37 -11.69 8.34
CA ALA A 73 4.65 -11.23 8.87
C ALA A 73 4.48 -9.94 9.67
N HIS A 74 4.97 -9.94 10.90
CA HIS A 74 5.00 -8.75 11.76
C HIS A 74 6.26 -7.93 11.48
N GLY A 75 6.22 -6.61 11.70
CA GLY A 75 7.29 -5.67 11.34
C GLY A 75 8.65 -5.92 12.01
N GLU A 76 8.69 -6.74 13.07
CA GLU A 76 9.95 -7.15 13.74
C GLU A 76 10.57 -8.42 13.14
N GLN A 77 9.88 -9.08 12.20
CA GLN A 77 10.35 -10.31 11.59
C GLN A 77 11.09 -10.02 10.29
N ASP A 78 12.16 -10.78 10.04
CA ASP A 78 12.79 -10.80 8.74
C ASP A 78 11.77 -11.34 7.69
N PRO A 79 11.46 -10.55 6.66
CA PRO A 79 10.46 -10.92 5.66
C PRO A 79 10.82 -12.17 4.86
N HIS A 80 12.12 -12.54 4.79
CA HIS A 80 12.58 -13.72 4.09
C HIS A 80 12.35 -15.01 4.89
N PHE A 81 12.26 -14.91 6.22
CA PHE A 81 12.27 -16.05 7.14
C PHE A 81 11.09 -16.07 8.09
N VAL A 82 9.89 -16.18 7.54
CA VAL A 82 8.67 -16.36 8.35
C VAL A 82 8.39 -17.86 8.53
N ALA A 83 8.40 -18.34 9.77
CA ALA A 83 8.10 -19.74 10.05
C ALA A 83 6.63 -20.07 9.70
N PRO A 84 6.36 -21.03 8.81
CA PRO A 84 5.00 -21.43 8.46
C PRO A 84 4.26 -22.03 9.66
N LYS A 85 3.16 -21.40 10.08
CA LYS A 85 2.29 -21.89 11.16
C LYS A 85 0.99 -22.44 10.60
N PRO A 86 0.39 -23.49 11.19
CA PRO A 86 -0.91 -24.00 10.77
C PRO A 86 -2.02 -22.93 10.77
N SER A 87 -1.97 -21.99 11.71
CA SER A 87 -2.92 -20.87 11.77
C SER A 87 -2.86 -19.97 10.53
N TYR A 88 -1.69 -19.76 9.95
CA TYR A 88 -1.53 -18.98 8.72
C TYR A 88 -2.15 -19.69 7.50
N ALA A 89 -1.96 -21.00 7.41
CA ALA A 89 -2.61 -21.80 6.37
C ALA A 89 -4.16 -21.77 6.52
N MET A 90 -4.67 -21.75 7.75
CA MET A 90 -6.10 -21.59 8.02
C MET A 90 -6.63 -20.20 7.62
N MET A 91 -5.84 -19.14 7.80
CA MET A 91 -6.18 -17.80 7.32
C MET A 91 -6.32 -17.81 5.80
N LEU A 92 -5.31 -18.32 5.09
CA LEU A 92 -5.32 -18.43 3.62
C LEU A 92 -6.40 -19.35 3.07
N ASN A 93 -6.77 -20.41 3.81
CA ASN A 93 -7.88 -21.30 3.42
C ASN A 93 -9.21 -20.55 3.29
N LYS A 94 -9.43 -19.52 4.11
CA LYS A 94 -10.67 -18.71 4.17
C LYS A 94 -10.56 -17.40 3.40
N ALA A 95 -9.40 -17.11 2.84
CA ALA A 95 -9.15 -15.82 2.18
C ALA A 95 -9.87 -15.75 0.82
N ASP A 96 -10.47 -14.63 0.54
CA ASP A 96 -10.93 -14.23 -0.79
C ASP A 96 -9.78 -13.66 -1.62
N MET A 97 -8.77 -13.07 -0.94
CA MET A 97 -7.62 -12.45 -1.59
C MET A 97 -6.34 -12.66 -0.76
N TRP A 98 -5.25 -12.98 -1.45
CA TRP A 98 -3.88 -13.03 -0.93
C TRP A 98 -3.03 -11.94 -1.59
N ILE A 99 -2.45 -11.07 -0.77
CA ILE A 99 -1.61 -9.96 -1.20
C ILE A 99 -0.18 -10.24 -0.77
N THR A 100 0.72 -10.30 -1.74
CA THR A 100 2.15 -10.59 -1.53
C THR A 100 3.01 -9.61 -2.31
N THR A 101 4.26 -9.42 -1.92
CA THR A 101 5.21 -8.61 -2.68
C THR A 101 5.39 -9.16 -4.08
N GLY A 102 5.50 -10.48 -4.20
CA GLY A 102 6.06 -11.13 -5.36
C GLY A 102 7.59 -11.07 -5.34
N MET A 103 8.24 -11.32 -6.48
CA MET A 103 9.70 -11.22 -6.63
C MET A 103 10.48 -12.18 -5.70
N ASP A 104 9.90 -13.30 -5.33
CA ASP A 104 10.48 -14.33 -4.46
C ASP A 104 10.88 -13.85 -3.05
N LEU A 105 10.30 -12.74 -2.55
CA LEU A 105 10.55 -12.27 -1.20
C LEU A 105 9.96 -13.23 -0.16
N GLU A 106 8.71 -13.63 -0.37
CA GLU A 106 7.98 -14.51 0.55
C GLU A 106 8.04 -15.99 0.10
N ILE A 107 9.25 -16.56 -0.02
CA ILE A 107 9.43 -17.98 -0.41
C ILE A 107 8.65 -18.92 0.52
N TRP A 108 8.50 -18.56 1.79
CA TRP A 108 7.73 -19.31 2.80
C TRP A 108 6.24 -19.40 2.46
N SER A 109 5.69 -18.51 1.66
CA SER A 109 4.26 -18.43 1.33
C SER A 109 3.80 -19.63 0.51
N THR A 110 4.65 -20.20 -0.35
CA THR A 110 4.31 -21.39 -1.15
C THR A 110 3.88 -22.56 -0.30
N THR A 111 4.61 -22.85 0.79
CA THR A 111 4.26 -23.91 1.74
C THR A 111 2.92 -23.66 2.43
N LEU A 112 2.58 -22.41 2.70
CA LEU A 112 1.30 -22.05 3.33
C LEU A 112 0.14 -22.17 2.35
N LEU A 113 0.32 -21.72 1.11
CA LEU A 113 -0.66 -21.82 0.04
C LEU A 113 -1.00 -23.28 -0.27
N ASP A 114 0.01 -24.16 -0.38
CA ASP A 114 -0.20 -25.59 -0.58
C ASP A 114 -1.03 -26.22 0.56
N LYS A 115 -0.76 -25.85 1.81
CA LYS A 115 -1.50 -26.34 2.97
C LYS A 115 -2.89 -25.75 3.09
N ALA A 116 -3.08 -24.51 2.64
CA ALA A 116 -4.35 -23.81 2.66
C ALA A 116 -5.38 -24.47 1.73
N ARG A 117 -4.95 -25.08 0.61
CA ARG A 117 -5.83 -25.73 -0.38
C ARG A 117 -6.93 -24.81 -0.91
N ASN A 118 -6.69 -23.52 -0.93
CA ASN A 118 -7.59 -22.51 -1.48
C ASN A 118 -7.10 -22.10 -2.86
N ARG A 119 -7.73 -22.66 -3.91
CA ARG A 119 -7.33 -22.38 -5.29
C ARG A 119 -7.46 -20.92 -5.66
N GLN A 120 -8.46 -20.22 -5.10
CA GLN A 120 -8.75 -18.82 -5.46
C GLN A 120 -7.57 -17.87 -5.22
N VAL A 121 -6.72 -18.18 -4.23
CA VAL A 121 -5.57 -17.34 -3.83
C VAL A 121 -4.22 -17.87 -4.29
N MET A 122 -4.22 -18.88 -5.15
CA MET A 122 -3.00 -19.40 -5.78
C MET A 122 -2.51 -18.45 -6.88
N ASP A 123 -1.22 -18.50 -7.19
CA ASP A 123 -0.63 -17.70 -8.26
C ASP A 123 -1.39 -17.88 -9.59
N GLY A 124 -1.67 -16.75 -10.25
CA GLY A 124 -2.45 -16.71 -11.49
C GLY A 124 -3.97 -16.75 -11.33
N GLU A 125 -4.49 -16.94 -10.12
CA GLU A 125 -5.92 -16.97 -9.86
C GLU A 125 -6.47 -15.59 -9.45
N ILE A 126 -7.80 -15.44 -9.45
CA ILE A 126 -8.49 -14.16 -9.30
C ILE A 126 -8.18 -13.42 -7.98
N GLY A 127 -7.97 -14.16 -6.91
CA GLY A 127 -7.68 -13.64 -5.58
C GLY A 127 -6.19 -13.47 -5.28
N PHE A 128 -5.29 -13.78 -6.21
CA PHE A 128 -3.85 -13.57 -6.04
C PHE A 128 -3.45 -12.17 -6.51
N VAL A 129 -2.71 -11.43 -5.66
CA VAL A 129 -2.22 -10.09 -5.98
C VAL A 129 -0.74 -9.97 -5.65
N SER A 130 0.07 -9.81 -6.69
CA SER A 130 1.46 -9.35 -6.59
C SER A 130 1.47 -7.82 -6.62
N VAL A 131 1.95 -7.19 -5.54
CA VAL A 131 1.96 -5.72 -5.47
C VAL A 131 3.16 -5.09 -6.18
N SER A 132 4.13 -5.89 -6.62
CA SER A 132 5.30 -5.42 -7.37
C SER A 132 5.04 -5.16 -8.85
N ASP A 133 3.89 -5.54 -9.36
CA ASP A 133 3.55 -5.35 -10.77
C ASP A 133 3.60 -3.85 -11.14
N GLY A 134 4.42 -3.51 -12.15
CA GLY A 134 4.61 -2.13 -12.60
C GLY A 134 5.54 -1.27 -11.74
N VAL A 135 6.07 -1.79 -10.62
CA VAL A 135 7.08 -1.08 -9.83
C VAL A 135 8.41 -1.07 -10.56
N ARG A 136 9.07 0.10 -10.59
CA ARG A 136 10.43 0.21 -11.10
C ARG A 136 11.41 -0.43 -10.12
N VAL A 137 11.81 -1.66 -10.44
CA VAL A 137 12.73 -2.44 -9.60
C VAL A 137 14.16 -1.93 -9.75
N LEU A 138 14.80 -1.69 -8.60
CA LEU A 138 16.20 -1.30 -8.51
C LEU A 138 17.11 -2.54 -8.37
N GLN A 139 18.40 -2.37 -8.61
CA GLN A 139 19.44 -3.39 -8.36
C GLN A 139 19.18 -4.73 -9.09
N LYS A 140 18.72 -4.67 -10.35
CA LYS A 140 18.65 -5.87 -11.20
C LYS A 140 20.06 -6.38 -11.47
N VAL A 141 20.31 -7.64 -11.13
CA VAL A 141 21.61 -8.28 -11.28
C VAL A 141 21.68 -8.95 -12.65
N GLU A 142 22.67 -8.59 -13.46
CA GLU A 142 22.89 -9.22 -14.80
C GLU A 142 23.45 -10.64 -14.69
N LYS A 143 24.18 -10.95 -13.62
CA LYS A 143 24.73 -12.28 -13.32
C LYS A 143 24.61 -12.57 -11.84
N ALA A 144 23.95 -13.67 -11.50
CA ALA A 144 23.92 -14.15 -10.12
C ALA A 144 25.25 -14.82 -9.76
N ASP A 145 25.98 -14.27 -8.78
CA ASP A 145 27.05 -14.97 -8.11
C ASP A 145 26.58 -15.40 -6.73
N ARG A 146 26.52 -16.72 -6.50
CA ARG A 146 26.07 -17.32 -5.23
C ARG A 146 26.94 -16.96 -4.02
N THR A 147 28.06 -16.27 -4.22
CA THR A 147 28.97 -15.87 -3.15
C THR A 147 28.57 -14.55 -2.48
N GLU A 148 27.60 -13.80 -3.03
CA GLU A 148 27.27 -12.45 -2.59
C GLU A 148 26.05 -12.37 -1.60
N GLY A 149 25.61 -13.48 -1.03
CA GLY A 149 24.52 -13.46 -0.02
C GLY A 149 23.11 -13.46 -0.62
N ASP A 150 22.18 -12.69 -0.06
CA ASP A 150 20.77 -12.62 -0.49
C ASP A 150 20.63 -11.88 -1.84
N ILE A 151 20.96 -12.57 -2.92
CA ILE A 151 20.80 -12.02 -4.27
C ILE A 151 19.38 -12.28 -4.76
N HIS A 152 18.62 -11.21 -4.90
CA HIS A 152 17.34 -11.24 -5.57
C HIS A 152 17.51 -11.10 -7.07
N LEU A 153 17.36 -12.21 -7.81
CA LEU A 153 17.53 -12.26 -9.28
C LEU A 153 16.61 -11.29 -10.02
N MET A 154 15.44 -11.02 -9.47
CA MET A 154 14.46 -10.09 -10.04
C MET A 154 14.72 -8.63 -9.66
N GLY A 155 15.76 -8.36 -8.87
CA GLY A 155 16.10 -7.06 -8.28
C GLY A 155 15.58 -6.91 -6.86
N ASN A 156 15.76 -5.71 -6.27
CA ASN A 156 15.42 -5.46 -4.86
C ASN A 156 13.91 -5.57 -4.59
N PRO A 157 13.45 -6.57 -3.82
CA PRO A 157 12.03 -6.80 -3.56
C PRO A 157 11.45 -5.91 -2.45
N HIS A 158 12.28 -5.13 -1.75
CA HIS A 158 11.83 -4.26 -0.65
C HIS A 158 11.15 -2.98 -1.17
N ILE A 159 10.18 -3.16 -2.05
CA ILE A 159 9.48 -2.07 -2.76
C ILE A 159 8.63 -1.20 -1.85
N ASN A 160 8.18 -1.74 -0.71
CA ASN A 160 7.37 -1.06 0.29
C ASN A 160 8.13 0.05 1.05
N THR A 161 9.45 0.09 0.97
CA THR A 161 10.28 1.13 1.61
C THR A 161 10.26 2.47 0.87
N GLY A 162 9.83 2.48 -0.40
CA GLY A 162 9.72 3.68 -1.21
C GLY A 162 8.29 4.25 -1.23
N PRO A 163 8.05 5.48 -0.71
CA PRO A 163 6.70 6.02 -0.62
C PRO A 163 6.00 6.21 -1.98
N LEU A 164 6.75 6.44 -3.06
CA LEU A 164 6.18 6.52 -4.41
C LEU A 164 5.62 5.18 -4.89
N ASN A 165 6.23 4.08 -4.47
CA ASN A 165 5.75 2.74 -4.81
C ASN A 165 4.39 2.43 -4.18
N TRP A 166 4.03 3.10 -3.08
CA TRP A 166 2.74 2.86 -2.42
C TRP A 166 1.55 3.20 -3.29
N LYS A 167 1.68 4.16 -4.22
CA LYS A 167 0.63 4.45 -5.21
C LYS A 167 0.44 3.27 -6.18
N ILE A 168 1.53 2.64 -6.60
CA ILE A 168 1.50 1.45 -7.48
C ILE A 168 0.97 0.23 -6.69
N ILE A 169 1.44 0.03 -5.46
CA ILE A 169 0.94 -1.00 -4.55
C ILE A 169 -0.57 -0.84 -4.34
N GLY A 170 -1.04 0.39 -4.05
CA GLY A 170 -2.45 0.69 -3.90
C GLY A 170 -3.26 0.40 -5.17
N LEU A 171 -2.73 0.72 -6.35
CA LEU A 171 -3.36 0.40 -7.63
C LEU A 171 -3.48 -1.11 -7.84
N ASN A 172 -2.43 -1.89 -7.55
CA ASN A 172 -2.45 -3.35 -7.68
C ASN A 172 -3.45 -3.99 -6.72
N ILE A 173 -3.50 -3.53 -5.47
CA ILE A 173 -4.49 -3.96 -4.47
C ILE A 173 -5.91 -3.63 -4.96
N THR A 174 -6.14 -2.41 -5.44
CA THR A 174 -7.45 -1.98 -5.96
C THR A 174 -7.88 -2.84 -7.16
N THR A 175 -6.95 -3.13 -8.06
CA THR A 175 -7.20 -4.00 -9.21
C THR A 175 -7.61 -5.41 -8.77
N GLY A 176 -6.95 -5.96 -7.74
CA GLY A 176 -7.33 -7.24 -7.13
C GLY A 176 -8.71 -7.20 -6.50
N LEU A 177 -9.01 -6.16 -5.72
CA LEU A 177 -10.33 -5.95 -5.10
C LEU A 177 -11.45 -5.92 -6.14
N ILE A 178 -11.27 -5.17 -7.23
CA ILE A 178 -12.26 -5.08 -8.32
C ILE A 178 -12.48 -6.44 -9.00
N LYS A 179 -11.43 -7.26 -9.14
CA LYS A 179 -11.56 -8.61 -9.72
C LYS A 179 -12.41 -9.53 -8.84
N VAL A 180 -12.17 -9.53 -7.51
CA VAL A 180 -12.91 -10.42 -6.58
C VAL A 180 -14.26 -9.87 -6.19
N ASP A 181 -14.46 -8.56 -6.25
CA ASP A 181 -15.71 -7.88 -5.88
C ASP A 181 -16.03 -6.72 -6.82
N PRO A 182 -16.41 -7.00 -8.07
CA PRO A 182 -16.66 -5.98 -9.09
C PRO A 182 -17.84 -5.07 -8.77
N ALA A 183 -18.77 -5.49 -7.91
CA ALA A 183 -19.93 -4.69 -7.53
C ALA A 183 -19.54 -3.42 -6.75
N ASN A 184 -18.37 -3.40 -6.10
CA ASN A 184 -17.84 -2.28 -5.32
C ASN A 184 -16.66 -1.55 -6.03
N ALA A 185 -16.51 -1.72 -7.35
CA ALA A 185 -15.39 -1.15 -8.10
C ALA A 185 -15.26 0.37 -7.94
N ASP A 186 -16.36 1.12 -8.04
CA ASP A 186 -16.36 2.59 -7.91
C ASP A 186 -15.95 3.04 -6.51
N TYR A 187 -16.34 2.28 -5.47
CA TYR A 187 -15.96 2.54 -4.09
C TYR A 187 -14.44 2.35 -3.89
N TYR A 188 -13.88 1.25 -4.38
CA TYR A 188 -12.44 1.00 -4.29
C TYR A 188 -11.62 2.03 -5.07
N GLN A 189 -12.08 2.43 -6.24
CA GLN A 189 -11.43 3.47 -7.04
C GLN A 189 -11.49 4.85 -6.35
N ALA A 190 -12.59 5.18 -5.67
CA ALA A 190 -12.69 6.42 -4.91
C ALA A 190 -11.68 6.44 -3.75
N ASN A 191 -11.61 5.35 -2.98
CA ASN A 191 -10.66 5.21 -1.88
C ASN A 191 -9.19 5.24 -2.36
N LEU A 192 -8.89 4.64 -3.52
CA LEU A 192 -7.55 4.74 -4.13
C LEU A 192 -7.19 6.20 -4.48
N ARG A 193 -8.15 6.97 -5.02
CA ARG A 193 -7.90 8.40 -5.30
C ARG A 193 -7.58 9.19 -4.02
N GLU A 194 -8.35 8.96 -2.95
CA GLU A 194 -8.09 9.60 -1.66
C GLU A 194 -6.74 9.17 -1.07
N PHE A 195 -6.41 7.88 -1.15
CA PHE A 195 -5.11 7.35 -0.74
C PHE A 195 -3.96 8.00 -1.51
N ASN A 196 -4.09 8.14 -2.81
CA ASN A 196 -3.08 8.80 -3.65
C ASN A 196 -2.93 10.28 -3.31
N ASP A 197 -4.03 11.02 -3.07
CA ASP A 197 -4.00 12.42 -2.65
C ASP A 197 -3.29 12.59 -1.29
N MET A 198 -3.53 11.68 -0.35
CA MET A 198 -2.81 11.70 0.94
C MET A 198 -1.29 11.55 0.77
N ILE A 199 -0.86 10.65 -0.13
CA ILE A 199 0.57 10.47 -0.42
C ILE A 199 1.15 11.74 -1.06
N ASP A 200 0.45 12.31 -2.04
CA ASP A 200 0.90 13.52 -2.72
C ASP A 200 1.07 14.68 -1.73
N ARG A 201 0.11 14.87 -0.83
CA ARG A 201 0.17 15.89 0.22
C ARG A 201 1.29 15.62 1.24
N ALA A 202 1.52 14.37 1.58
CA ALA A 202 2.62 13.98 2.45
C ALA A 202 4.00 14.25 1.80
N LEU A 203 4.11 14.14 0.49
CA LEU A 203 5.35 14.39 -0.27
C LEU A 203 5.60 15.88 -0.48
N PHE A 204 4.62 16.60 -1.00
CA PHE A 204 4.78 17.97 -1.52
C PHE A 204 4.21 19.06 -0.61
N GLY A 205 3.35 18.71 0.33
CA GLY A 205 2.56 19.64 1.15
C GLY A 205 1.24 20.03 0.49
N ASP A 206 0.28 20.44 1.34
CA ASP A 206 -1.08 20.75 0.90
C ASP A 206 -1.12 21.87 -0.14
N GLU A 207 -0.32 22.93 0.06
CA GLU A 207 -0.37 24.14 -0.77
C GLU A 207 0.04 23.86 -2.22
N LEU A 208 1.15 23.14 -2.45
CA LEU A 208 1.57 22.79 -3.81
C LEU A 208 0.61 21.84 -4.50
N VAL A 209 0.07 20.88 -3.73
CA VAL A 209 -0.92 19.93 -4.28
C VAL A 209 -2.21 20.64 -4.66
N ASP A 210 -2.67 21.61 -3.87
CA ASP A 210 -3.88 22.38 -4.18
C ASP A 210 -3.70 23.24 -5.43
N ILE A 211 -2.49 23.77 -5.68
CA ILE A 211 -2.22 24.65 -6.83
C ILE A 211 -2.00 23.85 -8.12
N PHE A 212 -1.20 22.77 -8.07
CA PHE A 212 -0.71 22.08 -9.28
C PHE A 212 -1.22 20.66 -9.47
N GLY A 213 -1.78 20.05 -8.40
CA GLY A 213 -2.16 18.64 -8.36
C GLY A 213 -0.94 17.72 -8.19
N GLY A 214 -1.15 16.62 -7.46
CA GLY A 214 -0.09 15.66 -7.15
C GLY A 214 0.54 15.01 -8.38
N GLU A 215 -0.26 14.66 -9.40
CA GLU A 215 0.27 14.06 -10.63
C GLU A 215 1.24 14.97 -11.39
N THR A 216 0.98 16.27 -11.41
CA THR A 216 1.88 17.24 -12.05
C THR A 216 3.21 17.30 -11.31
N LEU A 217 3.15 17.37 -9.97
CA LEU A 217 4.34 17.45 -9.12
C LEU A 217 5.16 16.14 -9.21
N LEU A 218 4.51 14.97 -9.26
CA LEU A 218 5.18 13.70 -9.48
C LEU A 218 5.89 13.63 -10.84
N LYS A 219 5.25 14.08 -11.92
CA LYS A 219 5.90 14.13 -13.24
C LYS A 219 7.14 15.04 -13.24
N LEU A 220 7.08 16.16 -12.52
CA LEU A 220 8.24 17.04 -12.37
C LEU A 220 9.36 16.39 -11.55
N LEU A 221 9.00 15.62 -10.52
CA LEU A 221 9.94 14.87 -9.70
C LEU A 221 10.63 13.77 -10.52
N ASP A 222 9.85 12.96 -11.24
CA ASP A 222 10.35 11.86 -12.07
C ASP A 222 11.29 12.32 -13.18
N ASN A 223 11.02 13.52 -13.73
CA ASN A 223 11.87 14.14 -14.74
C ASN A 223 13.05 14.92 -14.16
N ASN A 224 13.28 14.90 -12.85
CA ASN A 224 14.29 15.67 -12.14
C ASN A 224 14.20 17.21 -12.39
N THR A 225 13.00 17.74 -12.65
CA THR A 225 12.75 19.16 -12.93
C THR A 225 11.99 19.87 -11.82
N LEU A 226 11.58 19.14 -10.77
CA LEU A 226 10.77 19.69 -9.68
C LEU A 226 11.44 20.92 -9.03
N TYR A 227 12.68 20.80 -8.58
CA TYR A 227 13.35 21.91 -7.88
C TYR A 227 13.61 23.12 -8.79
N THR A 228 13.92 22.89 -10.07
CA THR A 228 14.01 23.97 -11.06
C THR A 228 12.66 24.68 -11.27
N PHE A 229 11.57 23.90 -11.23
CA PHE A 229 10.23 24.45 -11.30
C PHE A 229 9.89 25.27 -10.05
N LEU A 230 10.28 24.80 -8.86
CA LEU A 230 10.01 25.45 -7.58
C LEU A 230 10.78 26.78 -7.38
N GLU A 231 11.84 27.03 -8.15
CA GLU A 231 12.52 28.33 -8.16
C GLU A 231 11.71 29.45 -8.82
N LYS A 232 10.62 29.12 -9.54
CA LYS A 232 9.75 30.14 -10.16
C LYS A 232 8.91 30.85 -9.10
N GLU A 233 8.50 32.09 -9.47
CA GLU A 233 7.55 32.85 -8.65
C GLU A 233 6.10 32.55 -9.02
N TYR A 234 5.27 32.51 -8.01
CA TYR A 234 3.82 32.39 -8.09
C TYR A 234 3.20 33.34 -7.06
N GLU A 235 2.34 34.26 -7.52
CA GLU A 235 1.71 35.29 -6.68
C GLU A 235 2.70 36.12 -5.84
N GLY A 236 3.90 36.41 -6.39
CA GLY A 236 4.93 37.24 -5.76
C GLY A 236 5.82 36.48 -4.76
N GLU A 237 5.70 35.17 -4.67
CA GLU A 237 6.51 34.32 -3.78
C GLU A 237 7.11 33.15 -4.56
N LYS A 238 8.33 32.71 -4.20
CA LYS A 238 8.91 31.49 -4.77
C LYS A 238 8.09 30.26 -4.38
N LEU A 239 7.81 29.40 -5.36
CA LEU A 239 7.12 28.13 -5.12
C LEU A 239 7.85 27.22 -4.13
N LEU A 240 9.18 27.33 -4.04
CA LEU A 240 9.99 26.59 -3.07
C LEU A 240 9.55 26.84 -1.61
N ASN A 241 9.06 28.05 -1.30
CA ASN A 241 8.58 28.38 0.04
C ASN A 241 7.26 27.62 0.39
N LYS A 242 6.52 27.21 -0.65
CA LYS A 242 5.27 26.46 -0.55
C LYS A 242 5.48 24.95 -0.46
N LEU A 243 6.70 24.49 -0.71
CA LEU A 243 7.05 23.08 -0.56
C LEU A 243 6.90 22.68 0.90
N GLY A 244 6.14 21.63 1.12
CA GLY A 244 5.90 21.02 2.43
C GLY A 244 6.26 19.53 2.42
N GLY A 245 5.78 18.83 3.43
CA GLY A 245 5.89 17.39 3.50
C GLY A 245 7.32 16.87 3.63
N TRP A 246 7.59 15.72 3.03
CA TRP A 246 8.88 15.03 3.14
C TRP A 246 9.96 15.56 2.22
N LEU A 247 9.59 16.29 1.20
CA LEU A 247 10.55 16.84 0.22
C LEU A 247 11.05 18.25 0.58
N LYS A 248 10.57 18.82 1.69
CA LYS A 248 10.99 20.11 2.21
C LYS A 248 12.42 20.12 2.80
#